data_17f99b3cc8c45ebe3cea79268ec53938
#
_entry.id   17f99b3cc8c45ebe3cea79268ec53938
#
_cell.length_a   1.000
_cell.length_b   1.000
_cell.length_c   1.000
_cell.angle_alpha   90.00
_cell.angle_beta   90.00
_cell.angle_gamma   90.00
#
_symmetry.space_group_name_H-M   'P 1'
#
loop_
_entity.id
_entity.type
_entity.pdbx_description
1 polymer ?
#
loop_
_entity_poly.entity_id
_entity_poly.type
_entity_poly.pdbx_seq_one_letter_code
_entity_poly.pdbx_strand_id
1 'polypeptide(L)'
;MTENDVFEKLKSVMVSEFEVDESKIKLDATLFEDLNFDSIDAVDLIVKMKDYIPEGKGPIDPSVFQSVRTIQDVIKVLMPYLS
;
A
#
# COMPACT_ATOMS: atom_id res chain seq x y z
N MET A 1 3.66 -14.20 -2.54
CA MET A 1 4.10 -13.03 -3.33
C MET A 1 5.43 -12.52 -2.80
N THR A 2 6.29 -12.07 -3.69
CA THR A 2 7.52 -11.41 -3.30
C THR A 2 7.25 -9.94 -3.01
N GLU A 3 8.23 -9.26 -2.41
CA GLU A 3 8.11 -7.82 -2.19
C GLU A 3 7.90 -7.07 -3.51
N ASN A 4 8.58 -7.51 -4.57
CA ASN A 4 8.42 -6.89 -5.89
C ASN A 4 7.00 -7.06 -6.43
N ASP A 5 6.41 -8.23 -6.22
CA ASP A 5 5.03 -8.47 -6.62
C ASP A 5 4.07 -7.54 -5.89
N VAL A 6 4.27 -7.36 -4.59
CA VAL A 6 3.44 -6.47 -3.79
C VAL A 6 3.64 -5.03 -4.25
N PHE A 7 4.87 -4.64 -4.52
CA PHE A 7 5.17 -3.30 -5.02
C PHE A 7 4.45 -3.01 -6.34
N GLU A 8 4.48 -3.96 -7.27
CA GLU A 8 3.82 -3.77 -8.57
C GLU A 8 2.31 -3.65 -8.42
N LYS A 9 1.70 -4.45 -7.55
CA LYS A 9 0.26 -4.37 -7.30
C LYS A 9 -0.09 -3.06 -6.61
N LEU A 10 0.70 -2.65 -5.65
CA LEU A 10 0.50 -1.40 -4.92
C LEU A 10 0.59 -0.21 -5.89
N LYS A 11 1.59 -0.22 -6.75
CA LYS A 11 1.76 0.81 -7.77
C LYS A 11 0.55 0.87 -8.70
N SER A 12 0.08 -0.28 -9.16
CA SER A 12 -1.07 -0.37 -10.05
C SER A 12 -2.32 0.22 -9.39
N VAL A 13 -2.56 -0.09 -8.13
CA VAL A 13 -3.70 0.45 -7.38
C VAL A 13 -3.57 1.97 -7.22
N MET A 14 -2.39 2.44 -6.86
CA MET A 14 -2.16 3.88 -6.68
C MET A 14 -2.38 4.65 -7.98
N VAL A 15 -1.91 4.13 -9.09
CA VAL A 15 -2.08 4.79 -10.39
C VAL A 15 -3.55 4.77 -10.82
N SER A 16 -4.23 3.62 -10.70
CA SER A 16 -5.58 3.48 -11.23
C SER A 16 -6.65 4.04 -10.31
N GLU A 17 -6.47 3.94 -8.98
CA GLU A 17 -7.51 4.32 -8.03
C GLU A 17 -7.27 5.70 -7.41
N PHE A 18 -6.03 6.13 -7.31
CA PHE A 18 -5.67 7.39 -6.66
C PHE A 18 -5.04 8.40 -7.62
N GLU A 19 -4.90 8.03 -8.88
CA GLU A 19 -4.34 8.91 -9.91
C GLU A 19 -2.94 9.44 -9.56
N VAL A 20 -2.16 8.61 -8.87
CA VAL A 20 -0.78 8.96 -8.52
C VAL A 20 0.11 8.85 -9.76
N ASP A 21 1.01 9.79 -9.94
CA ASP A 21 1.98 9.74 -11.02
C ASP A 21 2.93 8.56 -10.78
N GLU A 22 3.00 7.65 -11.74
CA GLU A 22 3.82 6.45 -11.64
C GLU A 22 5.29 6.79 -11.36
N SER A 23 5.78 7.90 -11.89
CA SER A 23 7.17 8.30 -11.70
C SER A 23 7.49 8.67 -10.24
N LYS A 24 6.48 8.93 -9.43
CA LYS A 24 6.65 9.26 -8.01
C LYS A 24 6.60 8.03 -7.12
N ILE A 25 6.23 6.87 -7.65
CA ILE A 25 6.06 5.66 -6.86
C ILE A 25 7.39 4.91 -6.80
N LYS A 26 8.07 5.07 -5.67
CA LYS A 26 9.36 4.44 -5.39
C LYS A 26 9.33 3.87 -3.98
N LEU A 27 10.21 2.91 -3.70
CA LEU A 27 10.25 2.29 -2.37
C LEU A 27 10.48 3.30 -1.24
N ASP A 28 11.28 4.32 -1.50
CA ASP A 28 11.59 5.35 -0.51
C ASP A 28 10.65 6.57 -0.56
N ALA A 29 9.66 6.55 -1.43
CA ALA A 29 8.68 7.64 -1.50
C ALA A 29 7.83 7.67 -0.24
N THR A 30 7.62 8.86 0.32
CA THR A 30 6.76 9.01 1.49
C THR A 30 5.31 9.20 1.06
N LEU A 31 4.38 8.57 1.78
CA LEU A 31 2.98 8.61 1.42
C LEU A 31 2.40 10.02 1.55
N PHE A 32 2.72 10.69 2.64
CA PHE A 32 2.09 11.97 2.97
C PHE A 32 2.74 13.15 2.24
N GLU A 33 4.07 13.12 2.10
CA GLU A 33 4.80 14.23 1.52
C GLU A 33 4.98 14.12 0.01
N ASP A 34 5.39 12.93 -0.47
CA ASP A 34 5.68 12.73 -1.89
C ASP A 34 4.44 12.40 -2.70
N LEU A 35 3.51 11.63 -2.13
CA LEU A 35 2.31 11.17 -2.81
C LEU A 35 1.06 11.94 -2.41
N ASN A 36 1.16 12.84 -1.46
CA ASN A 36 0.06 13.66 -0.96
C ASN A 36 -1.12 12.84 -0.41
N PHE A 37 -0.83 11.66 0.12
CA PHE A 37 -1.85 10.87 0.79
C PHE A 37 -2.10 11.44 2.18
N ASP A 38 -3.35 11.40 2.64
CA ASP A 38 -3.68 11.66 4.03
C ASP A 38 -4.08 10.35 4.71
N SER A 39 -4.49 10.43 5.97
CA SER A 39 -4.86 9.23 6.72
C SER A 39 -6.07 8.51 6.12
N ILE A 40 -6.97 9.24 5.49
CA ILE A 40 -8.13 8.66 4.82
C ILE A 40 -7.69 7.91 3.58
N ASP A 41 -6.78 8.50 2.80
CA ASP A 41 -6.24 7.85 1.60
C ASP A 41 -5.50 6.57 1.96
N ALA A 42 -4.75 6.57 3.06
CA ALA A 42 -4.03 5.39 3.51
C ALA A 42 -4.99 4.24 3.85
N VAL A 43 -6.08 4.55 4.55
CA VAL A 43 -7.11 3.54 4.87
C VAL A 43 -7.76 3.04 3.59
N ASP A 44 -8.05 3.94 2.66
CA ASP A 44 -8.69 3.59 1.39
C ASP A 44 -7.77 2.68 0.57
N LEU A 45 -6.48 2.93 0.60
CA LEU A 45 -5.49 2.09 -0.08
C LEU A 45 -5.53 0.65 0.46
N ILE A 46 -5.65 0.49 1.78
CA ILE A 46 -5.78 -0.83 2.39
C ILE A 46 -7.04 -1.53 1.88
N VAL A 47 -8.15 -0.81 1.85
CA VAL A 47 -9.42 -1.36 1.38
C VAL A 47 -9.29 -1.83 -0.07
N LYS A 48 -8.63 -1.05 -0.92
CA LYS A 48 -8.40 -1.42 -2.31
C LYS A 48 -7.47 -2.63 -2.44
N MET A 49 -6.46 -2.72 -1.59
CA MET A 49 -5.52 -3.85 -1.60
C MET A 49 -6.15 -5.13 -1.07
N LYS A 50 -7.26 -5.02 -0.36
CA LYS A 50 -7.95 -6.17 0.21
C LYS A 50 -8.30 -7.23 -0.85
N ASP A 51 -8.58 -6.81 -2.07
CA ASP A 51 -8.94 -7.72 -3.16
C ASP A 51 -7.79 -8.67 -3.52
N TYR A 52 -6.57 -8.33 -3.14
CA TYR A 52 -5.38 -9.13 -3.43
C TYR A 52 -4.96 -10.01 -2.25
N ILE A 53 -5.69 -9.96 -1.13
CA ILE A 53 -5.35 -10.70 0.09
C ILE A 53 -5.97 -12.09 0.02
N PRO A 54 -5.18 -13.17 0.18
CA PRO A 54 -5.73 -14.53 0.19
C PRO A 54 -6.73 -14.74 1.32
N GLU A 55 -7.75 -15.54 1.05
CA GLU A 55 -8.72 -15.91 2.07
C GLU A 55 -8.00 -16.61 3.23
N GLY A 56 -8.45 -16.35 4.44
CA GLY A 56 -7.86 -16.94 5.63
C GLY A 56 -6.79 -16.10 6.30
N LYS A 57 -6.30 -15.07 5.61
CA LYS A 57 -5.34 -14.16 6.24
C LYS A 57 -6.03 -13.07 7.05
N GLY A 58 -7.34 -12.93 6.90
CA GLY A 58 -8.13 -11.97 7.64
C GLY A 58 -8.01 -10.55 7.14
N PRO A 59 -8.78 -9.62 7.72
CA PRO A 59 -8.71 -8.22 7.34
C PRO A 59 -7.44 -7.58 7.86
N ILE A 60 -6.95 -6.57 7.14
CA ILE A 60 -5.80 -5.77 7.58
C ILE A 60 -6.32 -4.72 8.55
N ASP A 61 -5.71 -4.64 9.72
CA ASP A 61 -6.06 -3.63 10.71
C ASP A 61 -5.53 -2.27 10.25
N PRO A 62 -6.38 -1.26 10.05
CA PRO A 62 -5.93 0.06 9.63
C PRO A 62 -4.87 0.68 10.55
N SER A 63 -4.83 0.27 11.83
CA SER A 63 -3.86 0.81 12.76
C SER A 63 -2.42 0.51 12.39
N VAL A 64 -2.16 -0.52 11.58
CA VAL A 64 -0.80 -0.84 11.13
C VAL A 64 -0.21 0.29 10.29
N PHE A 65 -1.06 1.13 9.72
CA PHE A 65 -0.63 2.24 8.86
C PHE A 65 -0.24 3.49 9.65
N GLN A 66 -0.44 3.49 10.95
CA GLN A 66 -0.05 4.64 11.78
C GLN A 66 1.46 4.80 11.85
N SER A 67 2.20 3.72 11.67
CA SER A 67 3.66 3.74 11.74
C SER A 67 4.34 3.74 10.37
N VAL A 68 3.58 3.56 9.28
CA VAL A 68 4.18 3.55 7.95
C VAL A 68 4.41 4.98 7.46
N ARG A 69 5.49 5.18 6.73
CA ARG A 69 5.82 6.48 6.14
C ARG A 69 6.12 6.36 4.65
N THR A 70 6.78 5.28 4.25
CA THR A 70 7.20 5.07 2.87
C THR A 70 6.44 3.90 2.26
N ILE A 71 6.53 3.79 0.94
CA ILE A 71 5.95 2.65 0.22
C ILE A 71 6.59 1.34 0.70
N GLN A 72 7.89 1.36 0.99
CA GLN A 72 8.56 0.16 1.52
C GLN A 72 7.96 -0.28 2.84
N ASP A 73 7.62 0.68 3.71
CA ASP A 73 6.96 0.37 4.99
C ASP A 73 5.60 -0.28 4.76
N VAL A 74 4.84 0.22 3.80
CA VAL A 74 3.54 -0.37 3.43
C VAL A 74 3.72 -1.81 2.97
N ILE A 75 4.72 -2.07 2.14
CA ILE A 75 5.01 -3.41 1.63
C ILE A 75 5.33 -4.35 2.80
N LYS A 76 6.15 -3.91 3.74
CA LYS A 76 6.52 -4.72 4.90
C LYS A 76 5.30 -5.09 5.75
N VAL A 77 4.37 -4.15 5.89
CA VAL A 77 3.14 -4.40 6.65
C VAL A 77 2.23 -5.37 5.92
N LEU A 78 2.16 -5.26 4.60
CA LEU A 78 1.28 -6.11 3.79
C LEU A 78 1.80 -7.52 3.55
N MET A 79 3.11 -7.72 3.60
CA MET A 79 3.71 -9.04 3.30
C MET A 79 3.09 -10.19 4.09
N PRO A 80 2.87 -10.09 5.42
CA PRO A 80 2.25 -11.18 6.18
C PRO A 80 0.85 -11.54 5.69
N TYR A 81 0.16 -10.61 5.05
CA TYR A 81 -1.21 -10.84 4.56
C TYR A 81 -1.23 -11.35 3.12
N LEU A 82 -0.17 -11.10 2.36
CA LEU A 82 -0.12 -11.41 0.92
C LEU A 82 0.80 -12.59 0.58
N SER A 83 1.54 -13.09 1.52
CA SER A 83 2.49 -14.19 1.27
C SER A 83 1.92 -15.56 1.62
#